data_34fa15bbb4d22da5a5b2bf0dc03c7756
#
_entry.id   34fa15bbb4d22da5a5b2bf0dc03c7756
#
_cell.length_a   1.000
_cell.length_b   1.000
_cell.length_c   1.000
_cell.angle_alpha   90.00
_cell.angle_beta   90.00
_cell.angle_gamma   90.00
#
_symmetry.space_group_name_H-M   'P 1'
#
loop_
_entity.id
_entity.type
_entity.pdbx_description
1 polymer ?
#
loop_
_entity_poly.entity_id
_entity_poly.type
_entity_poly.pdbx_seq_one_letter_code
_entity_poly.pdbx_strand_id
1 'polypeptide(L)'
;MSVEQAPVLRADFDQVMVPNYSPAAFIPVRGEGSRVWDQTGRELIDFAGGIAVNALGHCHPALVKALTDQANTLWHVSNVFTNEPALRLAHKLV
;
A
#
# COMPACT_ATOMS: atom_id res chain seq x y z
N MET A 1 5.39 -19.90 5.83
CA MET A 1 6.50 -19.85 4.87
C MET A 1 7.73 -19.29 5.56
N SER A 2 8.78 -19.95 5.40
CA SER A 2 10.00 -19.58 6.10
C SER A 2 11.16 -19.33 5.14
N VAL A 3 10.83 -18.86 3.94
CA VAL A 3 11.90 -18.48 3.02
C VAL A 3 12.65 -17.32 3.64
N GLU A 4 13.89 -17.56 3.92
CA GLU A 4 14.76 -16.52 4.41
C GLU A 4 15.00 -15.53 3.30
N GLN A 5 14.72 -14.27 3.58
CA GLN A 5 14.92 -13.21 2.62
C GLN A 5 16.23 -12.51 2.90
N ALA A 6 17.02 -12.32 1.86
CA ALA A 6 18.22 -11.50 1.97
C ALA A 6 17.81 -10.06 2.33
N PRO A 7 18.61 -9.35 3.14
CA PRO A 7 18.37 -7.94 3.39
C PRO A 7 18.38 -7.13 2.10
N VAL A 8 17.43 -6.19 1.97
CA VAL A 8 17.38 -5.29 0.83
C VAL A 8 17.70 -3.87 1.27
N LEU A 9 18.40 -3.15 0.42
CA LEU A 9 18.88 -1.80 0.70
C LEU A 9 18.42 -0.85 -0.41
N ARG A 10 18.49 0.44 -0.14
CA ARG A 10 18.16 1.44 -1.15
C ARG A 10 18.98 1.25 -2.44
N ALA A 11 20.23 0.82 -2.32
CA ALA A 11 21.10 0.59 -3.48
C ALA A 11 20.59 -0.52 -4.40
N ASP A 12 19.80 -1.46 -3.91
CA ASP A 12 19.22 -2.51 -4.74
C ASP A 12 18.29 -1.94 -5.81
N PHE A 13 17.63 -0.81 -5.52
CA PHE A 13 16.78 -0.15 -6.51
C PHE A 13 17.55 0.15 -7.80
N ASP A 14 18.77 0.66 -7.67
CA ASP A 14 19.57 1.06 -8.82
C ASP A 14 20.02 -0.15 -9.66
N GLN A 15 20.04 -1.33 -9.05
CA GLN A 15 20.46 -2.56 -9.73
C GLN A 15 19.33 -3.29 -10.44
N VAL A 16 18.11 -3.24 -9.89
CA VAL A 16 17.03 -4.13 -10.35
C VAL A 16 15.80 -3.40 -10.87
N MET A 17 15.70 -2.09 -10.65
CA MET A 17 14.54 -1.31 -11.10
C MET A 17 14.88 -0.45 -12.31
N VAL A 18 13.85 -0.16 -13.12
CA VAL A 18 13.97 0.80 -14.22
C VAL A 18 14.34 2.16 -13.64
N PRO A 19 15.38 2.85 -14.16
CA PRO A 19 15.88 4.10 -13.55
C PRO A 19 15.04 5.32 -13.92
N ASN A 20 13.73 5.25 -13.72
CA ASN A 20 12.80 6.34 -14.01
C ASN A 20 12.50 7.22 -12.79
N TYR A 21 12.95 6.81 -11.61
CA TYR A 21 12.81 7.58 -10.37
C TYR A 21 14.08 7.48 -9.53
N SER A 22 14.26 8.44 -8.64
CA SER A 22 15.32 8.42 -7.66
C SER A 22 14.71 8.53 -6.26
N PRO A 23 14.28 7.41 -5.68
CA PRO A 23 13.63 7.45 -4.38
C PRO A 23 14.56 7.88 -3.26
N ALA A 24 13.97 8.30 -2.15
CA ALA A 24 14.70 8.72 -0.96
C ALA A 24 15.61 7.61 -0.41
N ALA A 25 16.58 8.00 0.40
CA ALA A 25 17.55 7.07 0.96
C ALA A 25 16.94 6.09 1.97
N PHE A 26 15.91 6.51 2.72
CA PHE A 26 15.25 5.61 3.66
C PHE A 26 14.18 4.77 2.98
N ILE A 27 13.95 3.56 3.51
CA ILE A 27 12.89 2.68 3.03
C ILE A 27 11.88 2.51 4.16
N PRO A 28 10.66 3.06 4.01
CA PRO A 28 9.61 2.79 4.99
C PRO A 28 9.14 1.35 4.90
N VAL A 29 8.91 0.73 6.04
CA VAL A 29 8.47 -0.68 6.12
C VAL A 29 7.19 -0.86 6.92
N ARG A 30 6.75 0.14 7.67
CA ARG A 30 5.53 0.09 8.46
C ARG A 30 4.90 1.47 8.52
N GLY A 31 3.59 1.52 8.58
CA GLY A 31 2.85 2.77 8.72
C GLY A 31 1.63 2.60 9.61
N GLU A 32 1.30 3.68 10.34
CA GLU A 32 0.08 3.76 11.15
C GLU A 32 -0.32 5.23 11.23
N GLY A 33 -1.52 5.54 10.76
CA GLY A 33 -1.97 6.92 10.71
C GLY A 33 -1.02 7.79 9.87
N SER A 34 -0.52 8.84 10.45
CA SER A 34 0.40 9.78 9.78
C SER A 34 1.89 9.44 10.02
N ARG A 35 2.19 8.29 10.57
CA ARG A 35 3.55 7.90 10.92
C ARG A 35 4.03 6.73 10.09
N VAL A 36 5.31 6.73 9.77
CA VAL A 36 5.97 5.61 9.10
C VAL A 36 7.27 5.28 9.84
N TRP A 37 7.69 4.05 9.75
CA TRP A 37 8.95 3.57 10.32
C TRP A 37 9.79 2.97 9.22
N ASP A 38 11.08 3.33 9.21
CA ASP A 38 12.00 2.78 8.22
C ASP A 38 12.59 1.42 8.67
N GLN A 39 13.50 0.90 7.87
CA GLN A 39 14.13 -0.39 8.11
C GLN A 39 14.91 -0.44 9.44
N THR A 40 15.37 0.70 9.94
CA THR A 40 16.12 0.80 11.19
C THR A 40 15.24 1.05 12.40
N GLY A 41 13.94 1.20 12.19
CA GLY A 41 12.99 1.49 13.25
C GLY A 41 12.82 2.98 13.54
N ARG A 42 13.43 3.84 12.72
CA ARG A 42 13.26 5.30 12.88
C ARG A 42 11.86 5.72 12.49
N GLU A 43 11.20 6.45 13.39
CA GLU A 43 9.85 6.97 13.16
C GLU A 43 9.92 8.32 12.45
N LEU A 44 9.10 8.50 11.43
CA LEU A 44 8.97 9.75 10.68
C LEU A 44 7.49 10.11 10.54
N ILE A 45 7.23 11.40 10.38
CA ILE A 45 5.89 11.88 10.04
C ILE A 45 5.78 11.87 8.50
N ASP A 46 4.73 11.24 8.01
CA ASP A 46 4.48 11.15 6.57
C ASP A 46 3.61 12.32 6.11
N PHE A 47 4.24 13.36 5.57
CA PHE A 47 3.54 14.49 4.96
C PHE A 47 3.20 14.26 3.49
N ALA A 48 3.77 13.23 2.86
CA ALA A 48 3.51 12.95 1.44
C ALA A 48 2.20 12.18 1.24
N GLY A 49 1.87 11.25 2.15
CA GLY A 49 0.65 10.49 2.08
C GLY A 49 0.48 9.71 0.78
N GLY A 50 1.59 9.25 0.17
CA GLY A 50 1.51 8.60 -1.13
C GLY A 50 1.07 9.55 -2.25
N ILE A 51 1.44 10.81 -2.16
CA ILE A 51 0.98 11.91 -3.00
C ILE A 51 -0.54 12.06 -2.84
N ALA A 52 -0.94 12.25 -1.56
CA ALA A 52 -2.32 12.45 -1.13
C ALA A 52 -3.25 11.24 -1.36
N VAL A 53 -2.70 10.07 -1.64
CA VAL A 53 -3.50 8.84 -1.80
C VAL A 53 -4.02 8.32 -0.45
N ASN A 54 -3.20 8.42 0.59
CA ASN A 54 -3.52 7.90 1.92
C ASN A 54 -4.27 8.92 2.76
N ALA A 55 -5.40 9.40 2.26
CA ALA A 55 -6.17 10.48 2.90
C ALA A 55 -6.59 10.15 4.34
N LEU A 56 -6.82 8.87 4.65
CA LEU A 56 -7.20 8.41 5.99
C LEU A 56 -6.02 7.90 6.81
N GLY A 57 -4.79 8.11 6.31
CA GLY A 57 -3.58 7.60 6.95
C GLY A 57 -3.30 6.15 6.58
N HIS A 58 -2.16 5.65 7.08
CA HIS A 58 -1.76 4.28 6.88
C HIS A 58 -2.58 3.32 7.74
N CYS A 59 -3.01 2.22 7.17
CA CYS A 59 -3.66 1.11 7.88
C CYS A 59 -4.89 1.54 8.68
N HIS A 60 -5.72 2.43 8.13
CA HIS A 60 -6.96 2.80 8.79
C HIS A 60 -7.81 1.55 9.07
N PRO A 61 -8.28 1.33 10.31
CA PRO A 61 -8.93 0.07 10.67
C PRO A 61 -10.12 -0.30 9.78
N ALA A 62 -10.94 0.67 9.39
CA ALA A 62 -12.08 0.39 8.51
C ALA A 62 -11.65 -0.07 7.11
N LEU A 63 -10.56 0.50 6.59
CA LEU A 63 -10.05 0.12 5.28
C LEU A 63 -9.37 -1.25 5.32
N VAL A 64 -8.60 -1.52 6.38
CA VAL A 64 -7.99 -2.84 6.58
C VAL A 64 -9.06 -3.92 6.66
N LYS A 65 -10.14 -3.66 7.41
CA LYS A 65 -11.25 -4.61 7.51
C LYS A 65 -11.91 -4.84 6.16
N ALA A 66 -12.23 -3.78 5.43
CA ALA A 66 -12.88 -3.89 4.13
C ALA A 66 -12.02 -4.68 3.13
N LEU A 67 -10.72 -4.39 3.10
CA LEU A 67 -9.78 -5.10 2.22
C LEU A 67 -9.66 -6.57 2.61
N THR A 68 -9.54 -6.86 3.90
CA THR A 68 -9.43 -8.23 4.40
C THR A 68 -10.68 -9.05 4.09
N ASP A 69 -11.86 -8.47 4.34
CA ASP A 69 -13.13 -9.15 4.06
C ASP A 69 -13.27 -9.44 2.57
N GLN A 70 -12.95 -8.46 1.72
CA GLN A 70 -13.05 -8.65 0.28
C GLN A 70 -12.00 -9.64 -0.25
N ALA A 71 -10.80 -9.62 0.32
CA ALA A 71 -9.74 -10.56 -0.05
C ALA A 71 -10.15 -12.02 0.20
N ASN A 72 -11.02 -12.26 1.17
CA ASN A 72 -11.54 -13.58 1.47
C ASN A 72 -12.84 -13.92 0.74
N THR A 73 -13.34 -13.04 -0.11
CA THR A 73 -14.65 -13.21 -0.75
C THR A 73 -14.55 -13.36 -2.26
N LEU A 74 -14.02 -12.37 -2.95
CA LEU A 74 -13.96 -12.39 -4.41
C LEU A 74 -12.88 -11.39 -4.87
N TRP A 75 -12.03 -11.82 -5.80
CA TRP A 75 -10.91 -11.00 -6.24
C TRP A 75 -11.17 -10.28 -7.56
N HIS A 76 -11.31 -11.04 -8.63
CA HIS A 76 -11.36 -10.46 -9.96
C HIS A 76 -12.23 -11.33 -10.88
N VAL A 77 -13.12 -10.69 -11.61
CA VAL A 77 -14.04 -11.39 -12.50
C VAL A 77 -14.05 -10.82 -13.92
N SER A 78 -13.15 -9.89 -14.21
CA SER A 78 -13.04 -9.16 -15.47
C SER A 78 -14.32 -8.40 -15.83
N ASN A 79 -14.39 -7.86 -17.04
CA ASN A 79 -15.59 -7.19 -17.54
C ASN A 79 -16.62 -8.18 -18.12
N VAL A 80 -16.34 -9.47 -18.09
CA VAL A 80 -17.33 -10.48 -18.45
C VAL A 80 -18.48 -10.48 -17.45
N PHE A 81 -18.17 -10.21 -16.19
CA PHE A 81 -19.16 -10.07 -15.12
C PHE A 81 -19.06 -8.68 -14.50
N THR A 82 -20.08 -8.32 -13.74
CA THR A 82 -19.98 -7.18 -12.84
C THR A 82 -19.86 -7.68 -11.40
N ASN A 83 -19.74 -6.76 -10.44
CA ASN A 83 -19.66 -7.12 -9.03
C ASN A 83 -20.37 -6.09 -8.15
N GLU A 84 -20.78 -6.53 -6.98
CA GLU A 84 -21.55 -5.68 -6.09
C GLU A 84 -20.77 -4.47 -5.56
N PRO A 85 -19.50 -4.59 -5.13
CA PRO A 85 -18.76 -3.42 -4.65
C PRO A 85 -18.66 -2.30 -5.67
N ALA A 86 -18.40 -2.63 -6.93
CA ALA A 86 -18.31 -1.64 -8.00
C ALA A 86 -19.65 -0.94 -8.23
N LEU A 87 -20.74 -1.68 -8.22
CA LEU A 87 -22.08 -1.12 -8.42
C LEU A 87 -22.49 -0.20 -7.25
N ARG A 88 -22.17 -0.60 -6.01
CA ARG A 88 -22.45 0.24 -4.85
C ARG A 88 -21.67 1.55 -4.89
N LEU A 89 -20.41 1.50 -5.29
CA LEU A 89 -19.60 2.71 -5.44
C LEU A 89 -20.17 3.61 -6.53
N ALA A 90 -20.51 3.04 -7.68
CA ALA A 90 -21.09 3.81 -8.78
C ALA A 90 -22.37 4.52 -8.36
N HIS A 91 -23.24 3.87 -7.62
CA HIS A 91 -24.46 4.49 -7.09
C HIS A 91 -24.15 5.69 -6.18
N LYS A 92 -23.10 5.61 -5.39
CA LYS A 92 -22.70 6.72 -4.52
C LYS A 92 -22.14 7.91 -5.29
N LEU A 93 -21.46 7.65 -6.39
CA LEU A 93 -20.82 8.69 -7.18
C LEU A 93 -21.78 9.38 -8.15
N VAL A 94 -22.87 8.76 -8.50
CA VAL A 94 -23.92 9.27 -9.39
C VAL A 94 -25.15 9.68 -8.59
#